data_29d76badc3c7f4f98add2128248a33e6
#
_entry.id   29d76badc3c7f4f98add2128248a33e6
#
_cell.length_a   1.000
_cell.length_b   1.000
_cell.length_c   1.000
_cell.angle_alpha   90.00
_cell.angle_beta   90.00
_cell.angle_gamma   90.00
#
_symmetry.space_group_name_H-M   'P 1'
#
loop_
_entity.id
_entity.type
_entity.pdbx_description
1 polymer ?
#
loop_
_entity_poly.entity_id
_entity_poly.type
_entity_poly.pdbx_seq_one_letter_code
_entity_poly.pdbx_strand_id
1 'polypeptide(L)'
;MSIIRPTHLPEDCEPTAAEIAQIQRDRLAAVRRELKKRDLTAAVLFDPTHMRYATGSRNMQVYSMRNPARYVFVPAEGKVVLFEYAGCDFLAEGLDTVDEVRPATAISYYFCDDMLGQVTERWAAEIDELMTQSGGGKRIAIESATSAAAFALQARGYQVFDAQEPLERARAIKVPNEIKMIRASLRAAEEGVRKLEAALVPGISENELWSHLHQHIIATDGDYIETRLISSGPRTNPWFQESSPRKIQSGELVGLDTDVVGRFGYYADFSRTFLCGDVQATAAQKNLYQLAYEQIHSNMENLRAGTTFQEFIARAWKIPEPYRARRYFALAHGVGMTGEYPYIVHREDNEAKGYDGVIEPGMTLCIESYIGHEAGGEGVKLEEQVYVRDDGRVELLSDYPFEARLLA
;
A
#
# COMPACT_ATOMS: atom_id res chain seq x y z
N MET A 1 20.05 -9.53 17.24
CA MET A 1 20.42 -8.20 16.65
C MET A 1 19.32 -7.23 17.06
N SER A 2 19.64 -6.04 17.54
CA SER A 2 18.62 -5.07 17.93
C SER A 2 17.97 -4.45 16.68
N ILE A 3 16.66 -4.35 16.70
CA ILE A 3 15.89 -3.51 15.76
C ILE A 3 16.42 -2.08 15.89
N ILE A 4 16.75 -1.47 14.77
CA ILE A 4 17.19 -0.07 14.77
C ILE A 4 15.92 0.78 14.93
N ARG A 5 15.83 1.51 16.04
CA ARG A 5 14.80 2.54 16.18
C ARG A 5 15.25 3.79 15.46
N PRO A 6 14.37 4.50 14.78
CA PRO A 6 14.73 5.78 14.17
C PRO A 6 15.24 6.70 15.29
N THR A 7 16.47 7.15 15.17
CA THR A 7 16.89 8.38 15.85
C THR A 7 16.07 9.48 15.20
N HIS A 8 15.37 10.31 15.98
CA HIS A 8 14.51 11.41 15.52
C HIS A 8 14.92 11.87 14.13
N LEU A 9 14.03 11.62 13.14
CA LEU A 9 14.29 12.03 11.77
C LEU A 9 14.47 13.56 11.80
N PRO A 10 15.56 14.12 11.26
CA PRO A 10 15.70 15.56 11.13
C PRO A 10 14.48 16.12 10.40
N GLU A 11 14.03 17.31 10.76
CA GLU A 11 12.93 18.00 10.08
C GLU A 11 13.15 18.14 8.55
N ASP A 12 14.40 18.00 8.09
CA ASP A 12 14.86 18.13 6.70
C ASP A 12 14.87 16.82 5.90
N CYS A 13 14.17 15.75 6.31
CA CYS A 13 14.17 14.46 5.62
C CYS A 13 13.24 14.37 4.40
N GLU A 14 12.67 15.46 3.95
CA GLU A 14 11.90 15.44 2.71
C GLU A 14 12.84 15.38 1.48
N PRO A 15 12.47 14.65 0.43
CA PRO A 15 13.26 14.62 -0.78
C PRO A 15 13.21 15.97 -1.49
N THR A 16 14.36 16.44 -1.98
CA THR A 16 14.46 17.60 -2.86
C THR A 16 13.82 17.32 -4.22
N ALA A 17 13.49 18.35 -5.00
CA ALA A 17 12.96 18.18 -6.35
C ALA A 17 13.89 17.34 -7.26
N ALA A 18 15.20 17.50 -7.12
CA ALA A 18 16.18 16.71 -7.86
C ALA A 18 16.16 15.23 -7.46
N GLU A 19 16.03 14.93 -6.16
CA GLU A 19 15.87 13.55 -5.67
C GLU A 19 14.55 12.94 -6.13
N ILE A 20 13.45 13.69 -6.14
CA ILE A 20 12.15 13.23 -6.65
C ILE A 20 12.28 12.83 -8.13
N ALA A 21 12.86 13.68 -8.96
CA ALA A 21 13.08 13.38 -10.37
C ALA A 21 13.99 12.14 -10.54
N GLN A 22 15.03 11.97 -9.71
CA GLN A 22 15.89 10.79 -9.77
C GLN A 22 15.13 9.53 -9.34
N ILE A 23 14.34 9.57 -8.25
CA ILE A 23 13.50 8.45 -7.80
C ILE A 23 12.54 8.00 -8.91
N GLN A 24 11.92 8.95 -9.61
CA GLN A 24 11.01 8.65 -10.74
C GLN A 24 11.74 7.91 -11.87
N ARG A 25 12.94 8.36 -12.27
CA ARG A 25 13.76 7.67 -13.27
C ARG A 25 14.17 6.26 -12.83
N ASP A 26 14.58 6.11 -11.57
CA ASP A 26 15.01 4.83 -11.02
C ASP A 26 13.85 3.82 -10.94
N ARG A 27 12.64 4.28 -10.58
CA ARG A 27 11.42 3.46 -10.60
C ARG A 27 11.07 3.01 -12.02
N LEU A 28 11.07 3.92 -13.00
CA LEU A 28 10.87 3.56 -14.41
C LEU A 28 11.90 2.53 -14.88
N ALA A 29 13.17 2.71 -14.49
CA ALA A 29 14.23 1.76 -14.79
C ALA A 29 13.96 0.39 -14.12
N ALA A 30 13.40 0.36 -12.90
CA ALA A 30 13.00 -0.88 -12.22
C ALA A 30 11.88 -1.60 -12.99
N VAL A 31 10.84 -0.89 -13.40
CA VAL A 31 9.77 -1.46 -14.25
C VAL A 31 10.36 -2.07 -15.53
N ARG A 32 11.19 -1.32 -16.25
CA ARG A 32 11.83 -1.80 -17.48
C ARG A 32 12.71 -3.02 -17.27
N ARG A 33 13.41 -3.14 -16.15
CA ARG A 33 14.18 -4.35 -15.79
C ARG A 33 13.27 -5.56 -15.63
N GLU A 34 12.14 -5.41 -14.95
CA GLU A 34 11.20 -6.51 -14.72
C GLU A 34 10.47 -6.92 -16.01
N LEU A 35 10.18 -5.99 -16.92
CA LEU A 35 9.66 -6.29 -18.27
C LEU A 35 10.67 -7.11 -19.07
N LYS A 36 11.94 -6.69 -19.12
CA LYS A 36 13.02 -7.40 -19.81
C LYS A 36 13.24 -8.81 -19.26
N LYS A 37 13.25 -8.95 -17.94
CA LYS A 37 13.41 -10.24 -17.27
C LYS A 37 12.35 -11.26 -17.66
N ARG A 38 11.15 -10.79 -18.05
CA ARG A 38 10.00 -11.61 -18.46
C ARG A 38 9.82 -11.69 -19.97
N ASP A 39 10.77 -11.15 -20.74
CA ASP A 39 10.67 -11.06 -22.20
C ASP A 39 9.38 -10.36 -22.65
N LEU A 40 8.97 -9.31 -21.92
CA LEU A 40 7.83 -8.47 -22.26
C LEU A 40 8.31 -7.25 -23.03
N THR A 41 7.67 -6.97 -24.18
CA THR A 41 8.01 -5.81 -25.01
C THR A 41 7.55 -4.51 -24.38
N ALA A 42 6.37 -4.52 -23.77
CA ALA A 42 5.79 -3.36 -23.11
C ALA A 42 4.73 -3.76 -22.07
N ALA A 43 4.37 -2.80 -21.22
CA ALA A 43 3.17 -2.84 -20.38
C ALA A 43 2.23 -1.67 -20.71
N VAL A 44 0.92 -1.88 -20.61
CA VAL A 44 -0.11 -0.83 -20.59
C VAL A 44 -0.75 -0.82 -19.22
N LEU A 45 -0.54 0.26 -18.48
CA LEU A 45 -0.93 0.39 -17.09
C LEU A 45 -2.13 1.34 -16.97
N PHE A 46 -3.22 0.85 -16.42
CA PHE A 46 -4.44 1.61 -16.10
C PHE A 46 -4.57 1.91 -14.61
N ASP A 47 -3.91 1.13 -13.75
CA ASP A 47 -3.88 1.40 -12.32
C ASP A 47 -3.14 2.72 -12.05
N PRO A 48 -3.79 3.72 -11.41
CA PRO A 48 -3.18 5.02 -11.19
C PRO A 48 -1.96 4.97 -10.26
N THR A 49 -1.85 3.97 -9.37
CA THR A 49 -0.68 3.76 -8.54
C THR A 49 0.51 3.30 -9.37
N HIS A 50 0.30 2.31 -10.24
CA HIS A 50 1.35 1.81 -11.14
C HIS A 50 1.75 2.86 -12.19
N MET A 51 0.77 3.62 -12.73
CA MET A 51 1.08 4.77 -13.59
C MET A 51 1.97 5.77 -12.88
N ARG A 52 1.63 6.15 -11.63
CA ARG A 52 2.41 7.08 -10.82
C ARG A 52 3.78 6.52 -10.47
N TYR A 53 3.87 5.22 -10.16
CA TYR A 53 5.15 4.56 -9.91
C TYR A 53 6.06 4.65 -11.12
N ALA A 54 5.56 4.31 -12.30
CA ALA A 54 6.35 4.30 -13.54
C ALA A 54 6.71 5.70 -14.05
N THR A 55 5.87 6.71 -13.83
CA THR A 55 6.00 8.02 -14.49
C THR A 55 6.05 9.22 -13.55
N GLY A 56 5.59 9.11 -12.32
CA GLY A 56 5.35 10.25 -11.43
C GLY A 56 4.03 10.98 -11.70
N SER A 57 3.29 10.66 -12.78
CA SER A 57 2.05 11.34 -13.13
C SER A 57 0.95 11.08 -12.11
N ARG A 58 0.30 12.16 -11.64
CA ARG A 58 -0.81 12.14 -10.68
C ARG A 58 -2.00 12.89 -11.27
N ASN A 59 -3.15 12.24 -11.36
CA ASN A 59 -4.41 12.90 -11.74
C ASN A 59 -5.60 12.10 -11.24
N MET A 60 -6.46 12.70 -10.44
CA MET A 60 -7.75 12.14 -9.98
C MET A 60 -7.65 10.66 -9.57
N GLN A 61 -6.72 10.29 -8.68
CA GLN A 61 -6.38 8.90 -8.34
C GLN A 61 -7.62 8.05 -8.05
N VAL A 62 -8.47 8.46 -7.10
CA VAL A 62 -9.66 7.71 -6.69
C VAL A 62 -10.69 7.58 -7.82
N TYR A 63 -10.88 8.62 -8.63
CA TYR A 63 -11.76 8.56 -9.80
C TYR A 63 -11.21 7.60 -10.86
N SER A 64 -9.91 7.67 -11.13
CA SER A 64 -9.24 6.85 -12.15
C SER A 64 -9.22 5.36 -11.80
N MET A 65 -9.14 4.99 -10.51
CA MET A 65 -9.28 3.59 -10.07
C MET A 65 -10.62 2.97 -10.50
N ARG A 66 -11.70 3.78 -10.51
CA ARG A 66 -13.05 3.31 -10.85
C ARG A 66 -13.38 3.46 -12.32
N ASN A 67 -12.74 4.42 -12.98
CA ASN A 67 -13.01 4.80 -14.37
C ASN A 67 -11.68 4.81 -15.16
N PRO A 68 -11.22 3.67 -15.67
CA PRO A 68 -9.94 3.54 -16.35
C PRO A 68 -9.97 4.24 -17.71
N ALA A 69 -9.90 5.57 -17.71
CA ALA A 69 -9.95 6.43 -18.88
C ALA A 69 -8.59 7.00 -19.24
N ARG A 70 -7.63 7.01 -18.32
CA ARG A 70 -6.23 7.35 -18.55
C ARG A 70 -5.35 6.11 -18.35
N TYR A 71 -4.23 6.05 -19.05
CA TYR A 71 -3.30 4.93 -18.99
C TYR A 71 -1.92 5.34 -19.49
N VAL A 72 -0.92 4.50 -19.25
CA VAL A 72 0.43 4.72 -19.77
C VAL A 72 0.93 3.47 -20.50
N PHE A 73 1.56 3.68 -21.64
CA PHE A 73 2.33 2.68 -22.35
C PHE A 73 3.81 2.79 -21.94
N VAL A 74 4.32 1.74 -21.30
CA VAL A 74 5.70 1.65 -20.82
C VAL A 74 6.41 0.53 -21.57
N PRO A 75 7.25 0.83 -22.58
CA PRO A 75 8.04 -0.20 -23.25
C PRO A 75 9.27 -0.57 -22.42
N ALA A 76 9.75 -1.81 -22.58
CA ALA A 76 11.02 -2.25 -22.03
C ALA A 76 12.19 -1.41 -22.55
N GLU A 77 12.07 -0.93 -23.80
CA GLU A 77 12.97 0.05 -24.44
C GLU A 77 12.17 0.97 -25.36
N GLY A 78 12.52 2.26 -25.39
CA GLY A 78 11.84 3.25 -26.22
C GLY A 78 11.06 4.26 -25.41
N LYS A 79 10.09 4.91 -26.08
CA LYS A 79 9.35 6.05 -25.55
C LYS A 79 8.21 5.63 -24.62
N VAL A 80 8.13 6.26 -23.47
CA VAL A 80 6.96 6.18 -22.57
C VAL A 80 5.90 7.15 -23.08
N VAL A 81 4.70 6.65 -23.33
CA VAL A 81 3.57 7.44 -23.81
C VAL A 81 2.47 7.46 -22.75
N LEU A 82 2.21 8.63 -22.20
CA LEU A 82 1.11 8.86 -21.28
C LEU A 82 -0.15 9.24 -22.05
N PHE A 83 -1.23 8.53 -21.81
CA PHE A 83 -2.55 8.83 -22.32
C PHE A 83 -3.38 9.51 -21.25
N GLU A 84 -3.64 10.80 -21.44
CA GLU A 84 -4.30 11.66 -20.45
C GLU A 84 -5.67 12.12 -20.96
N TYR A 85 -6.52 12.59 -20.09
CA TYR A 85 -7.77 13.24 -20.48
C TYR A 85 -7.50 14.39 -21.45
N ALA A 86 -8.35 14.56 -22.44
CA ALA A 86 -8.20 15.63 -23.43
C ALA A 86 -8.10 17.01 -22.75
N GLY A 87 -7.03 17.75 -23.06
CA GLY A 87 -6.74 19.05 -22.46
C GLY A 87 -6.10 19.02 -21.06
N CYS A 88 -5.65 17.84 -20.59
CA CYS A 88 -4.93 17.67 -19.33
C CYS A 88 -3.45 17.33 -19.50
N ASP A 89 -2.90 17.52 -20.70
CA ASP A 89 -1.48 17.30 -21.02
C ASP A 89 -0.52 18.12 -20.17
N PHE A 90 -0.94 19.31 -19.71
CA PHE A 90 -0.18 20.17 -18.80
C PHE A 90 0.17 19.48 -17.47
N LEU A 91 -0.55 18.44 -17.07
CA LEU A 91 -0.27 17.68 -15.83
C LEU A 91 0.98 16.79 -15.93
N ALA A 92 1.51 16.59 -17.13
CA ALA A 92 2.75 15.87 -17.36
C ALA A 92 3.96 16.79 -17.57
N GLU A 93 3.77 18.10 -17.52
CA GLU A 93 4.88 19.06 -17.64
C GLU A 93 5.94 18.84 -16.57
N GLY A 94 7.20 18.72 -16.98
CA GLY A 94 8.34 18.50 -16.08
C GLY A 94 8.55 17.06 -15.64
N LEU A 95 7.80 16.09 -16.17
CA LEU A 95 8.04 14.66 -15.93
C LEU A 95 9.05 14.10 -16.93
N ASP A 96 10.32 13.97 -16.53
CA ASP A 96 11.41 13.42 -17.36
C ASP A 96 11.19 11.94 -17.77
N THR A 97 10.22 11.28 -17.15
CA THR A 97 9.85 9.88 -17.35
C THR A 97 8.79 9.68 -18.44
N VAL A 98 8.24 10.76 -18.98
CA VAL A 98 7.21 10.75 -20.03
C VAL A 98 7.77 11.42 -21.27
N ASP A 99 7.86 10.67 -22.36
CA ASP A 99 8.41 11.17 -23.63
C ASP A 99 7.34 11.82 -24.52
N GLU A 100 6.08 11.39 -24.39
CA GLU A 100 4.97 11.86 -25.21
C GLU A 100 3.65 11.78 -24.41
N VAL A 101 2.78 12.78 -24.60
CA VAL A 101 1.43 12.77 -24.06
C VAL A 101 0.42 12.75 -25.20
N ARG A 102 -0.55 11.85 -25.14
CA ARG A 102 -1.65 11.73 -26.10
C ARG A 102 -3.00 11.83 -25.41
N PRO A 103 -4.07 12.27 -26.11
CA PRO A 103 -5.43 12.11 -25.60
C PRO A 103 -5.78 10.64 -25.42
N ALA A 104 -6.32 10.29 -24.26
CA ALA A 104 -6.67 8.91 -23.94
C ALA A 104 -7.90 8.44 -24.72
N THR A 105 -7.83 7.21 -25.23
CA THR A 105 -8.97 6.47 -25.77
C THR A 105 -9.59 5.63 -24.65
N ALA A 106 -10.62 6.16 -23.99
CA ALA A 106 -11.27 5.50 -22.87
C ALA A 106 -12.10 4.28 -23.33
N ILE A 107 -11.69 3.08 -22.93
CA ILE A 107 -12.31 1.81 -23.34
C ILE A 107 -13.25 1.25 -22.28
N SER A 108 -14.22 2.04 -21.85
CA SER A 108 -15.25 1.58 -20.92
C SER A 108 -16.63 1.96 -21.42
N TYR A 109 -17.63 1.14 -21.06
CA TYR A 109 -19.03 1.38 -21.46
C TYR A 109 -19.53 2.76 -21.01
N TYR A 110 -19.11 3.21 -19.83
CA TYR A 110 -19.46 4.52 -19.29
C TYR A 110 -19.14 5.69 -20.24
N PHE A 111 -18.02 5.59 -21.00
CA PHE A 111 -17.60 6.63 -21.94
C PHE A 111 -18.04 6.37 -23.38
N CYS A 112 -18.37 5.13 -23.74
CA CYS A 112 -18.48 4.72 -25.14
C CYS A 112 -19.87 4.22 -25.54
N ASP A 113 -20.70 3.82 -24.59
CA ASP A 113 -22.00 3.20 -24.86
C ASP A 113 -21.86 2.10 -25.94
N ASP A 114 -22.76 2.02 -26.88
CA ASP A 114 -22.76 1.03 -27.98
C ASP A 114 -21.55 1.11 -28.91
N MET A 115 -20.77 2.20 -28.82
CA MET A 115 -19.52 2.37 -29.58
C MET A 115 -18.33 1.62 -28.99
N LEU A 116 -18.47 0.98 -27.82
CA LEU A 116 -17.34 0.37 -27.10
C LEU A 116 -16.50 -0.57 -27.97
N GLY A 117 -17.11 -1.40 -28.82
CA GLY A 117 -16.39 -2.28 -29.73
C GLY A 117 -15.48 -1.52 -30.69
N GLN A 118 -16.00 -0.47 -31.35
CA GLN A 118 -15.24 0.34 -32.29
C GLN A 118 -14.13 1.14 -31.59
N VAL A 119 -14.40 1.65 -30.37
CA VAL A 119 -13.42 2.39 -29.57
C VAL A 119 -12.30 1.46 -29.13
N THR A 120 -12.61 0.23 -28.70
CA THR A 120 -11.62 -0.79 -28.33
C THR A 120 -10.71 -1.16 -29.50
N GLU A 121 -11.27 -1.29 -30.72
CA GLU A 121 -10.49 -1.56 -31.91
C GLU A 121 -9.51 -0.41 -32.27
N ARG A 122 -9.94 0.85 -32.13
CA ARG A 122 -9.05 2.01 -32.32
C ARG A 122 -7.94 2.03 -31.28
N TRP A 123 -8.28 1.80 -30.02
CA TRP A 123 -7.31 1.68 -28.93
C TRP A 123 -6.28 0.58 -29.22
N ALA A 124 -6.73 -0.62 -29.61
CA ALA A 124 -5.84 -1.72 -29.91
C ALA A 124 -4.94 -1.45 -31.13
N ALA A 125 -5.43 -0.72 -32.12
CA ALA A 125 -4.62 -0.28 -33.29
C ALA A 125 -3.54 0.70 -32.86
N GLU A 126 -3.83 1.64 -31.96
CA GLU A 126 -2.84 2.57 -31.41
C GLU A 126 -1.77 1.87 -30.58
N ILE A 127 -2.16 0.89 -29.75
CA ILE A 127 -1.19 0.08 -29.02
C ILE A 127 -0.32 -0.77 -29.96
N ASP A 128 -0.89 -1.34 -31.05
CA ASP A 128 -0.13 -2.10 -32.05
C ASP A 128 0.92 -1.21 -32.78
N GLU A 129 0.58 0.05 -33.04
CA GLU A 129 1.53 1.05 -33.59
C GLU A 129 2.70 1.26 -32.62
N LEU A 130 2.42 1.51 -31.32
CA LEU A 130 3.44 1.73 -30.30
C LEU A 130 4.31 0.48 -30.07
N MET A 131 3.73 -0.70 -30.09
CA MET A 131 4.46 -1.98 -30.01
C MET A 131 5.42 -2.13 -31.20
N THR A 132 4.99 -1.76 -32.41
CA THR A 132 5.82 -1.77 -33.61
C THR A 132 7.00 -0.81 -33.48
N GLN A 133 6.76 0.40 -32.99
CA GLN A 133 7.81 1.42 -32.72
C GLN A 133 8.79 0.98 -31.62
N SER A 134 8.35 0.11 -30.71
CA SER A 134 9.15 -0.41 -29.60
C SER A 134 9.83 -1.75 -29.91
N GLY A 135 10.10 -2.05 -31.17
CA GLY A 135 10.82 -3.25 -31.63
C GLY A 135 9.95 -4.39 -32.16
N GLY A 136 8.63 -4.22 -32.22
CA GLY A 136 7.71 -5.15 -32.88
C GLY A 136 7.49 -6.50 -32.20
N GLY A 137 7.90 -6.65 -30.93
CA GLY A 137 7.64 -7.86 -30.14
C GLY A 137 6.15 -8.11 -29.94
N LYS A 138 5.77 -9.37 -29.72
CA LYS A 138 4.35 -9.76 -29.58
C LYS A 138 3.94 -10.17 -28.17
N ARG A 139 4.75 -9.84 -27.17
CA ARG A 139 4.47 -10.12 -25.75
C ARG A 139 4.21 -8.79 -25.03
N ILE A 140 2.97 -8.59 -24.59
CA ILE A 140 2.51 -7.35 -23.93
C ILE A 140 1.84 -7.67 -22.60
N ALA A 141 2.11 -6.89 -21.58
CA ALA A 141 1.40 -6.95 -20.32
C ALA A 141 0.35 -5.85 -20.22
N ILE A 142 -0.81 -6.14 -19.66
CA ILE A 142 -1.88 -5.16 -19.38
C ILE A 142 -2.46 -5.40 -17.98
N GLU A 143 -2.99 -4.38 -17.36
CA GLU A 143 -3.69 -4.49 -16.08
C GLU A 143 -4.91 -3.58 -16.04
N SER A 144 -5.86 -3.90 -15.15
CA SER A 144 -7.04 -3.06 -14.86
C SER A 144 -7.82 -2.60 -16.12
N ALA A 145 -7.57 -3.24 -17.24
CA ALA A 145 -8.27 -3.01 -18.49
C ALA A 145 -9.52 -3.90 -18.61
N THR A 146 -10.42 -3.55 -19.52
CA THR A 146 -11.57 -4.41 -19.83
C THR A 146 -11.12 -5.71 -20.52
N SER A 147 -11.89 -6.79 -20.37
CA SER A 147 -11.62 -8.05 -21.11
C SER A 147 -11.58 -7.84 -22.64
N ALA A 148 -12.39 -6.89 -23.15
CA ALA A 148 -12.39 -6.54 -24.57
C ALA A 148 -11.02 -6.04 -25.06
N ALA A 149 -10.27 -5.32 -24.23
CA ALA A 149 -8.92 -4.88 -24.56
C ALA A 149 -7.97 -6.08 -24.78
N ALA A 150 -7.99 -7.05 -23.88
CA ALA A 150 -7.18 -8.26 -24.02
C ALA A 150 -7.53 -9.03 -25.30
N PHE A 151 -8.83 -9.23 -25.59
CA PHE A 151 -9.27 -9.92 -26.79
C PHE A 151 -8.90 -9.18 -28.08
N ALA A 152 -8.99 -7.85 -28.11
CA ALA A 152 -8.59 -7.06 -29.27
C ALA A 152 -7.08 -7.15 -29.56
N LEU A 153 -6.24 -7.18 -28.52
CA LEU A 153 -4.80 -7.41 -28.67
C LEU A 153 -4.50 -8.85 -29.11
N GLN A 154 -5.17 -9.85 -28.54
CA GLN A 154 -5.01 -11.23 -28.97
C GLN A 154 -5.41 -11.45 -30.43
N ALA A 155 -6.48 -10.81 -30.90
CA ALA A 155 -6.90 -10.84 -32.30
C ALA A 155 -5.84 -10.26 -33.25
N ARG A 156 -4.93 -9.38 -32.75
CA ARG A 156 -3.78 -8.84 -33.48
C ARG A 156 -2.50 -9.70 -33.32
N GLY A 157 -2.62 -10.88 -32.73
CA GLY A 157 -1.53 -11.84 -32.57
C GLY A 157 -0.61 -11.55 -31.37
N TYR A 158 -1.04 -10.75 -30.41
CA TYR A 158 -0.31 -10.56 -29.17
C TYR A 158 -0.55 -11.67 -28.16
N GLN A 159 0.51 -12.04 -27.46
CA GLN A 159 0.42 -12.79 -26.22
C GLN A 159 0.25 -11.77 -25.07
N VAL A 160 -0.90 -11.83 -24.40
CA VAL A 160 -1.26 -10.87 -23.36
C VAL A 160 -0.99 -11.48 -21.99
N PHE A 161 -0.28 -10.77 -21.15
CA PHE A 161 0.09 -11.13 -19.78
C PHE A 161 -0.49 -10.11 -18.80
N ASP A 162 -0.52 -10.48 -17.51
CA ASP A 162 -0.87 -9.56 -16.44
C ASP A 162 0.33 -8.66 -16.12
N ALA A 163 0.10 -7.34 -16.03
CA ALA A 163 1.12 -6.37 -15.69
C ALA A 163 1.35 -6.25 -14.16
N GLN A 164 0.50 -6.81 -13.31
CA GLN A 164 0.70 -6.75 -11.85
C GLN A 164 2.02 -7.40 -11.46
N GLU A 165 2.34 -8.59 -11.98
CA GLU A 165 3.58 -9.29 -11.59
C GLU A 165 4.85 -8.43 -11.80
N PRO A 166 5.16 -7.89 -13.00
CA PRO A 166 6.34 -7.06 -13.17
C PRO A 166 6.31 -5.78 -12.34
N LEU A 167 5.14 -5.17 -12.11
CA LEU A 167 5.02 -3.95 -11.31
C LEU A 167 5.22 -4.22 -9.82
N GLU A 168 4.59 -5.25 -9.27
CA GLU A 168 4.76 -5.67 -7.87
C GLU A 168 6.23 -6.03 -7.58
N ARG A 169 6.89 -6.74 -8.49
CA ARG A 169 8.33 -7.06 -8.35
C ARG A 169 9.23 -5.84 -8.46
N ALA A 170 8.90 -4.87 -9.32
CA ALA A 170 9.63 -3.62 -9.43
C ALA A 170 9.51 -2.77 -8.16
N ARG A 171 8.33 -2.77 -7.51
CA ARG A 171 8.01 -2.00 -6.31
C ARG A 171 8.56 -2.62 -5.03
N ALA A 172 8.69 -3.95 -4.97
CA ALA A 172 9.08 -4.69 -3.78
C ALA A 172 10.42 -4.19 -3.18
N ILE A 173 11.38 -3.85 -4.04
CA ILE A 173 12.70 -3.33 -3.64
C ILE A 173 12.75 -1.83 -3.88
N LYS A 174 12.82 -1.07 -2.81
CA LYS A 174 12.81 0.41 -2.87
C LYS A 174 14.07 0.94 -3.54
N VAL A 175 13.89 1.85 -4.49
CA VAL A 175 15.02 2.52 -5.14
C VAL A 175 15.70 3.51 -4.18
N PRO A 176 16.96 3.94 -4.45
CA PRO A 176 17.66 4.89 -3.59
C PRO A 176 16.82 6.14 -3.28
N ASN A 177 16.84 6.59 -2.05
CA ASN A 177 16.07 7.73 -1.51
C ASN A 177 14.54 7.57 -1.47
N GLU A 178 13.97 6.50 -2.02
CA GLU A 178 12.50 6.26 -1.97
C GLU A 178 11.98 6.19 -0.53
N ILE A 179 12.78 5.69 0.41
CA ILE A 179 12.48 5.68 1.85
C ILE A 179 12.19 7.07 2.43
N LYS A 180 12.73 8.14 1.86
CA LYS A 180 12.41 9.51 2.30
C LYS A 180 10.94 9.86 2.07
N MET A 181 10.36 9.39 0.94
CA MET A 181 8.95 9.60 0.63
C MET A 181 8.04 8.81 1.59
N ILE A 182 8.41 7.57 1.91
CA ILE A 182 7.69 6.73 2.89
C ILE A 182 7.71 7.41 4.27
N ARG A 183 8.86 7.88 4.70
CA ARG A 183 9.01 8.58 5.99
C ARG A 183 8.20 9.87 6.07
N ALA A 184 8.12 10.62 4.97
CA ALA A 184 7.28 11.83 4.91
C ALA A 184 5.79 11.49 5.11
N SER A 185 5.31 10.39 4.50
CA SER A 185 3.94 9.91 4.68
C SER A 185 3.69 9.43 6.11
N LEU A 186 4.61 8.64 6.67
CA LEU A 186 4.51 8.17 8.07
C LEU A 186 4.45 9.33 9.06
N ARG A 187 5.31 10.34 8.91
CA ARG A 187 5.28 11.53 9.77
C ARG A 187 3.91 12.21 9.74
N ALA A 188 3.37 12.44 8.54
CA ALA A 188 2.04 13.03 8.40
C ALA A 188 0.94 12.16 9.04
N ALA A 189 1.00 10.85 8.85
CA ALA A 189 0.06 9.91 9.46
C ALA A 189 0.16 9.92 11.01
N GLU A 190 1.37 9.88 11.56
CA GLU A 190 1.60 9.94 13.01
C GLU A 190 1.11 11.26 13.63
N GLU A 191 1.33 12.39 12.95
CA GLU A 191 0.78 13.69 13.40
C GLU A 191 -0.74 13.69 13.33
N GLY A 192 -1.32 13.09 12.30
CA GLY A 192 -2.77 12.91 12.16
C GLY A 192 -3.36 12.05 13.27
N VAL A 193 -2.69 10.94 13.61
CA VAL A 193 -3.09 10.06 14.71
C VAL A 193 -2.96 10.77 16.07
N ARG A 194 -1.93 11.60 16.30
CA ARG A 194 -1.85 12.43 17.53
C ARG A 194 -3.05 13.37 17.68
N LYS A 195 -3.53 13.97 16.58
CA LYS A 195 -4.74 14.81 16.61
C LYS A 195 -5.99 14.01 16.87
N LEU A 196 -6.09 12.80 16.28
CA LEU A 196 -7.17 11.87 16.54
C LEU A 196 -7.16 11.43 18.01
N GLU A 197 -6.03 11.00 18.56
CA GLU A 197 -5.90 10.59 19.95
C GLU A 197 -6.26 11.72 20.92
N ALA A 198 -5.79 12.95 20.66
CA ALA A 198 -6.15 14.13 21.45
C ALA A 198 -7.64 14.46 21.43
N ALA A 199 -8.37 14.06 20.38
CA ALA A 199 -9.82 14.23 20.25
C ALA A 199 -10.62 13.08 20.88
N LEU A 200 -9.96 12.00 21.31
CA LEU A 200 -10.62 10.82 21.87
C LEU A 200 -11.16 11.09 23.27
N VAL A 201 -12.44 11.45 23.34
CA VAL A 201 -13.19 11.66 24.57
C VAL A 201 -14.47 10.82 24.60
N PRO A 202 -14.96 10.39 25.76
CA PRO A 202 -16.23 9.69 25.85
C PRO A 202 -17.37 10.49 25.21
N GLY A 203 -18.18 9.84 24.38
CA GLY A 203 -19.30 10.45 23.66
C GLY A 203 -18.98 10.96 22.25
N ILE A 204 -17.72 11.03 21.82
CA ILE A 204 -17.40 11.24 20.40
C ILE A 204 -17.83 10.02 19.59
N SER A 205 -18.26 10.19 18.34
CA SER A 205 -18.52 9.04 17.46
C SER A 205 -17.23 8.56 16.77
N GLU A 206 -17.21 7.30 16.35
CA GLU A 206 -16.10 6.76 15.56
C GLU A 206 -15.87 7.59 14.29
N ASN A 207 -16.96 8.02 13.60
CA ASN A 207 -16.86 8.88 12.42
C ASN A 207 -16.25 10.26 12.71
N GLU A 208 -16.68 10.92 13.80
CA GLU A 208 -16.12 12.21 14.22
C GLU A 208 -14.64 12.05 14.57
N LEU A 209 -14.29 11.00 15.31
CA LEU A 209 -12.90 10.72 15.67
C LEU A 209 -12.02 10.48 14.43
N TRP A 210 -12.48 9.65 13.50
CA TRP A 210 -11.78 9.35 12.26
C TRP A 210 -11.56 10.56 11.36
N SER A 211 -12.47 11.54 11.39
CA SER A 211 -12.37 12.75 10.59
C SER A 211 -11.14 13.60 10.91
N HIS A 212 -10.58 13.52 12.14
CA HIS A 212 -9.37 14.25 12.51
C HIS A 212 -8.13 13.79 11.73
N LEU A 213 -8.02 12.48 11.48
CA LEU A 213 -6.95 11.94 10.62
C LEU A 213 -7.12 12.43 9.18
N HIS A 214 -8.33 12.30 8.60
CA HIS A 214 -8.62 12.77 7.23
C HIS A 214 -8.31 14.24 7.03
N GLN A 215 -8.76 15.10 7.97
CA GLN A 215 -8.49 16.53 7.92
C GLN A 215 -6.99 16.83 7.87
N HIS A 216 -6.21 16.14 8.70
CA HIS A 216 -4.77 16.36 8.75
C HIS A 216 -4.07 15.90 7.47
N ILE A 217 -4.39 14.71 6.97
CA ILE A 217 -3.79 14.16 5.75
C ILE A 217 -4.03 15.08 4.55
N ILE A 218 -5.24 15.54 4.35
CA ILE A 218 -5.56 16.49 3.26
C ILE A 218 -4.85 17.83 3.47
N ALA A 219 -4.78 18.34 4.70
CA ALA A 219 -4.11 19.61 5.00
C ALA A 219 -2.59 19.57 4.81
N THR A 220 -1.99 18.38 4.77
CA THR A 220 -0.54 18.16 4.60
C THR A 220 -0.16 17.59 3.22
N ASP A 221 -1.00 17.82 2.21
CA ASP A 221 -0.81 17.36 0.82
C ASP A 221 -0.81 15.84 0.64
N GLY A 222 -1.46 15.10 1.53
CA GLY A 222 -1.76 13.69 1.33
C GLY A 222 -2.86 13.48 0.31
N ASP A 223 -2.90 12.30 -0.32
CA ASP A 223 -3.86 12.00 -1.38
C ASP A 223 -5.23 11.61 -0.83
N TYR A 224 -5.27 10.56 -0.01
CA TYR A 224 -6.50 9.98 0.57
C TYR A 224 -6.14 8.95 1.64
N ILE A 225 -7.17 8.36 2.26
CA ILE A 225 -7.05 7.20 3.14
C ILE A 225 -7.87 6.07 2.51
N GLU A 226 -7.29 4.89 2.33
CA GLU A 226 -7.92 3.79 1.59
C GLU A 226 -9.10 3.17 2.35
N THR A 227 -9.01 3.13 3.66
CA THR A 227 -10.04 2.53 4.52
C THR A 227 -10.60 3.54 5.53
N ARG A 228 -11.53 3.09 6.36
CA ARG A 228 -12.00 3.80 7.55
C ARG A 228 -11.92 2.88 8.76
N LEU A 229 -10.82 2.13 8.87
CA LEU A 229 -10.65 1.11 9.89
C LEU A 229 -10.41 1.74 11.26
N ILE A 230 -11.50 2.09 11.91
CA ILE A 230 -11.55 2.44 13.33
C ILE A 230 -12.83 1.88 13.95
N SER A 231 -12.69 1.25 15.10
CA SER A 231 -13.80 0.68 15.84
C SER A 231 -13.56 0.77 17.35
N SER A 232 -14.64 0.69 18.13
CA SER A 232 -14.58 0.88 19.57
C SER A 232 -15.37 -0.17 20.35
N GLY A 233 -14.91 -0.46 21.57
CA GLY A 233 -15.52 -1.41 22.48
C GLY A 233 -15.72 -2.79 21.83
N PRO A 234 -16.94 -3.38 21.91
CA PRO A 234 -17.18 -4.72 21.34
C PRO A 234 -17.05 -4.80 19.82
N ARG A 235 -16.99 -3.66 19.12
CA ARG A 235 -16.75 -3.65 17.66
C ARG A 235 -15.27 -3.81 17.29
N THR A 236 -14.36 -3.73 18.24
CA THR A 236 -12.94 -4.03 17.98
C THR A 236 -12.68 -5.52 17.75
N ASN A 237 -13.70 -6.39 17.98
CA ASN A 237 -13.63 -7.82 17.72
C ASN A 237 -14.96 -8.37 17.16
N PRO A 238 -14.97 -8.96 15.96
CA PRO A 238 -13.83 -9.16 15.06
C PRO A 238 -13.33 -7.87 14.41
N TRP A 239 -12.08 -7.89 13.94
CA TRP A 239 -11.46 -6.78 13.20
C TRP A 239 -12.14 -6.50 11.84
N PHE A 240 -11.70 -5.50 11.11
CA PHE A 240 -12.23 -5.02 9.82
C PHE A 240 -13.59 -4.33 9.90
N GLN A 241 -13.85 -3.62 10.97
CA GLN A 241 -15.02 -2.79 11.09
C GLN A 241 -14.67 -1.33 10.83
N GLU A 242 -15.25 -0.78 9.78
CA GLU A 242 -15.12 0.65 9.48
C GLU A 242 -15.84 1.52 10.51
N SER A 243 -15.44 2.79 10.57
CA SER A 243 -16.03 3.81 11.43
C SER A 243 -17.55 3.90 11.27
N SER A 244 -18.23 4.18 12.36
CA SER A 244 -19.70 4.26 12.42
C SER A 244 -20.15 5.48 13.24
N PRO A 245 -21.48 5.79 13.26
CA PRO A 245 -22.03 6.81 14.15
C PRO A 245 -22.09 6.40 15.64
N ARG A 246 -21.58 5.20 16.00
CA ARG A 246 -21.52 4.73 17.38
C ARG A 246 -20.74 5.70 18.26
N LYS A 247 -21.28 6.02 19.43
CA LYS A 247 -20.63 6.85 20.45
C LYS A 247 -19.72 5.99 21.34
N ILE A 248 -18.45 6.36 21.38
CA ILE A 248 -17.40 5.70 22.16
C ILE A 248 -17.65 5.95 23.65
N GLN A 249 -17.53 4.92 24.48
CA GLN A 249 -17.77 5.01 25.91
C GLN A 249 -16.45 5.09 26.69
N SER A 250 -16.50 5.66 27.90
CA SER A 250 -15.36 5.62 28.82
C SER A 250 -14.98 4.18 29.15
N GLY A 251 -13.70 3.85 29.11
CA GLY A 251 -13.16 2.54 29.41
C GLY A 251 -13.15 1.55 28.23
N GLU A 252 -13.64 1.94 27.05
CA GLU A 252 -13.57 1.10 25.86
C GLU A 252 -12.22 1.20 25.16
N LEU A 253 -11.79 0.08 24.57
CA LEU A 253 -10.69 0.08 23.61
C LEU A 253 -11.15 0.72 22.29
N VAL A 254 -10.24 1.43 21.65
CA VAL A 254 -10.41 2.03 20.30
C VAL A 254 -9.24 1.60 19.46
N GLY A 255 -9.48 0.66 18.54
CA GLY A 255 -8.49 0.19 17.58
C GLY A 255 -8.61 0.93 16.26
N LEU A 256 -7.48 1.31 15.67
CA LEU A 256 -7.40 1.92 14.34
C LEU A 256 -6.28 1.34 13.51
N ASP A 257 -6.45 1.42 12.20
CA ASP A 257 -5.46 1.17 11.16
C ASP A 257 -5.35 2.40 10.27
N THR A 258 -4.15 2.80 9.86
CA THR A 258 -4.01 4.10 9.22
C THR A 258 -4.29 4.10 7.73
N ASP A 259 -3.80 3.16 6.97
CA ASP A 259 -4.02 3.01 5.51
C ASP A 259 -3.92 4.32 4.72
N VAL A 260 -3.00 5.21 5.14
CA VAL A 260 -2.86 6.58 4.61
C VAL A 260 -2.04 6.57 3.34
N VAL A 261 -2.59 7.06 2.23
CA VAL A 261 -1.80 7.46 1.06
C VAL A 261 -1.41 8.92 1.25
N GLY A 262 -0.19 9.12 1.72
CA GLY A 262 0.32 10.42 2.11
C GLY A 262 0.90 11.21 0.94
N ARG A 263 1.66 12.24 1.28
CA ARG A 263 2.40 13.06 0.34
C ARG A 263 3.31 12.19 -0.53
N PHE A 264 3.48 12.51 -1.78
CA PHE A 264 4.18 11.73 -2.80
C PHE A 264 3.50 10.41 -3.20
N GLY A 265 2.33 10.07 -2.65
CA GLY A 265 1.59 8.85 -2.95
C GLY A 265 2.16 7.59 -2.30
N TYR A 266 2.90 7.75 -1.21
CA TYR A 266 3.38 6.61 -0.43
C TYR A 266 2.47 6.30 0.74
N TYR A 267 2.39 5.01 1.03
CA TYR A 267 1.57 4.48 2.09
C TYR A 267 2.24 4.67 3.45
N ALA A 268 1.45 5.01 4.45
CA ALA A 268 1.81 4.96 5.85
C ALA A 268 0.82 4.04 6.54
N ASP A 269 1.33 2.93 7.03
CA ASP A 269 0.55 1.83 7.55
C ASP A 269 1.08 1.39 8.92
N PHE A 270 0.32 1.74 9.93
CA PHE A 270 0.55 1.29 11.29
C PHE A 270 -0.76 1.31 12.07
N SER A 271 -0.91 0.38 12.99
CA SER A 271 -2.11 0.29 13.81
C SER A 271 -1.82 0.53 15.26
N ARG A 272 -2.77 1.19 15.93
CA ARG A 272 -2.75 1.40 17.38
C ARG A 272 -4.11 1.12 18.01
N THR A 273 -4.08 0.76 19.28
CA THR A 273 -5.28 0.61 20.10
C THR A 273 -5.12 1.45 21.35
N PHE A 274 -6.10 2.33 21.59
CA PHE A 274 -6.14 3.28 22.71
C PHE A 274 -7.22 2.92 23.72
N LEU A 275 -7.10 3.44 24.94
CA LEU A 275 -8.12 3.36 25.98
C LEU A 275 -8.85 4.71 26.09
N CYS A 276 -10.17 4.72 25.87
CA CYS A 276 -10.98 5.93 25.93
C CYS A 276 -11.22 6.40 27.37
N GLY A 277 -11.01 7.68 27.64
CA GLY A 277 -11.25 8.32 28.93
C GLY A 277 -10.10 8.19 29.93
N ASP A 278 -10.21 8.92 31.03
CA ASP A 278 -9.23 8.90 32.15
C ASP A 278 -9.62 7.82 33.16
N VAL A 279 -9.39 6.56 32.78
CA VAL A 279 -9.73 5.38 33.58
C VAL A 279 -8.61 4.35 33.54
N GLN A 280 -8.63 3.44 34.48
CA GLN A 280 -7.71 2.30 34.53
C GLN A 280 -8.19 1.21 33.55
N ALA A 281 -7.25 0.64 32.80
CA ALA A 281 -7.52 -0.53 31.98
C ALA A 281 -7.86 -1.75 32.85
N THR A 282 -8.79 -2.56 32.38
CA THR A 282 -9.12 -3.84 32.99
C THR A 282 -7.97 -4.85 32.77
N ALA A 283 -7.90 -5.86 33.64
CA ALA A 283 -6.92 -6.95 33.50
C ALA A 283 -7.08 -7.69 32.13
N ALA A 284 -8.30 -7.82 31.64
CA ALA A 284 -8.57 -8.44 30.34
C ALA A 284 -8.01 -7.61 29.18
N GLN A 285 -8.21 -6.29 29.20
CA GLN A 285 -7.67 -5.36 28.17
C GLN A 285 -6.14 -5.36 28.18
N LYS A 286 -5.51 -5.30 29.36
CA LYS A 286 -4.05 -5.40 29.51
C LYS A 286 -3.51 -6.72 28.96
N ASN A 287 -4.18 -7.83 29.25
CA ASN A 287 -3.77 -9.13 28.72
C ASN A 287 -3.84 -9.19 27.18
N LEU A 288 -4.91 -8.69 26.56
CA LEU A 288 -5.03 -8.62 25.11
C LEU A 288 -3.91 -7.77 24.50
N TYR A 289 -3.65 -6.61 25.10
CA TYR A 289 -2.62 -5.69 24.61
C TYR A 289 -1.22 -6.26 24.76
N GLN A 290 -0.92 -6.90 25.90
CA GLN A 290 0.36 -7.55 26.13
C GLN A 290 0.62 -8.66 25.10
N LEU A 291 -0.36 -9.51 24.81
CA LEU A 291 -0.25 -10.57 23.80
C LEU A 291 0.00 -9.98 22.39
N ALA A 292 -0.71 -8.92 22.03
CA ALA A 292 -0.50 -8.24 20.74
C ALA A 292 0.89 -7.59 20.65
N TYR A 293 1.34 -6.98 21.74
CA TYR A 293 2.66 -6.37 21.85
C TYR A 293 3.79 -7.42 21.75
N GLU A 294 3.63 -8.56 22.40
CA GLU A 294 4.57 -9.68 22.31
C GLU A 294 4.62 -10.25 20.90
N GLN A 295 3.47 -10.41 20.25
CA GLN A 295 3.39 -10.92 18.87
C GLN A 295 4.16 -10.04 17.91
N ILE A 296 3.89 -8.72 17.91
CA ILE A 296 4.52 -7.80 16.94
C ILE A 296 6.03 -7.71 17.16
N HIS A 297 6.49 -7.61 18.40
CA HIS A 297 7.91 -7.52 18.72
C HIS A 297 8.66 -8.81 18.39
N SER A 298 8.11 -9.96 18.75
CA SER A 298 8.69 -11.26 18.41
C SER A 298 8.79 -11.47 16.89
N ASN A 299 7.78 -11.07 16.13
CA ASN A 299 7.79 -11.21 14.68
C ASN A 299 8.82 -10.25 14.05
N MET A 300 8.90 -9.00 14.49
CA MET A 300 9.94 -8.07 14.05
C MET A 300 11.35 -8.58 14.36
N GLU A 301 11.57 -9.15 15.56
CA GLU A 301 12.87 -9.73 15.94
C GLU A 301 13.27 -10.94 15.07
N ASN A 302 12.30 -11.67 14.53
CA ASN A 302 12.52 -12.80 13.64
C ASN A 302 12.74 -12.41 12.18
N LEU A 303 12.46 -11.17 11.81
CA LEU A 303 12.62 -10.66 10.45
C LEU A 303 14.12 -10.45 10.14
N ARG A 304 14.61 -11.06 9.05
CA ARG A 304 16.01 -10.97 8.62
C ARG A 304 16.11 -11.00 7.10
N ALA A 305 16.98 -10.20 6.53
CA ALA A 305 17.37 -10.35 5.13
C ALA A 305 17.93 -11.75 4.85
N GLY A 306 17.58 -12.31 3.71
CA GLY A 306 17.97 -13.66 3.30
C GLY A 306 17.13 -14.80 3.90
N THR A 307 16.20 -14.49 4.83
CA THR A 307 15.26 -15.48 5.37
C THR A 307 14.17 -15.75 4.34
N THR A 308 13.81 -17.02 4.11
CA THR A 308 12.64 -17.36 3.28
C THR A 308 11.35 -17.03 4.01
N PHE A 309 10.25 -16.82 3.26
CA PHE A 309 8.94 -16.60 3.88
C PHE A 309 8.53 -17.81 4.73
N GLN A 310 8.84 -19.02 4.28
CA GLN A 310 8.54 -20.25 5.04
C GLN A 310 9.33 -20.32 6.36
N GLU A 311 10.59 -19.93 6.36
CA GLU A 311 11.38 -19.83 7.60
C GLU A 311 10.84 -18.76 8.55
N PHE A 312 10.42 -17.59 8.03
CA PHE A 312 9.81 -16.54 8.83
C PHE A 312 8.49 -17.01 9.45
N ILE A 313 7.60 -17.62 8.66
CA ILE A 313 6.34 -18.23 9.13
C ILE A 313 6.61 -19.31 10.20
N ALA A 314 7.64 -20.14 10.01
CA ALA A 314 7.98 -21.20 10.97
C ALA A 314 8.43 -20.66 12.33
N ARG A 315 9.06 -19.46 12.37
CA ARG A 315 9.56 -18.79 13.58
C ARG A 315 8.57 -17.80 14.17
N ALA A 316 7.46 -17.51 13.48
CA ALA A 316 6.47 -16.54 13.92
C ALA A 316 5.90 -16.89 15.31
N TRP A 317 5.58 -15.86 16.08
CA TRP A 317 4.95 -15.99 17.38
C TRP A 317 3.65 -16.80 17.29
N LYS A 318 3.47 -17.73 18.23
CA LYS A 318 2.32 -18.63 18.21
C LYS A 318 1.14 -17.99 18.93
N ILE A 319 0.08 -17.70 18.19
CA ILE A 319 -1.16 -17.17 18.77
C ILE A 319 -1.79 -18.22 19.69
N PRO A 320 -2.10 -17.88 20.97
CA PRO A 320 -2.76 -18.81 21.90
C PRO A 320 -4.13 -19.26 21.39
N GLU A 321 -4.54 -20.47 21.73
CA GLU A 321 -5.74 -21.14 21.22
C GLU A 321 -7.02 -20.29 21.25
N PRO A 322 -7.38 -19.57 22.34
CA PRO A 322 -8.63 -18.80 22.39
C PRO A 322 -8.70 -17.61 21.43
N TYR A 323 -7.57 -17.23 20.82
CA TYR A 323 -7.46 -16.07 19.92
C TYR A 323 -7.21 -16.48 18.47
N ARG A 324 -6.85 -17.75 18.21
CA ARG A 324 -6.38 -18.21 16.91
C ARG A 324 -7.44 -18.11 15.82
N ALA A 325 -8.70 -18.38 16.14
CA ALA A 325 -9.79 -18.29 15.18
C ALA A 325 -10.08 -16.86 14.70
N ARG A 326 -9.67 -15.85 15.47
CA ARG A 326 -9.85 -14.43 15.17
C ARG A 326 -8.58 -13.73 14.67
N ARG A 327 -7.48 -14.47 14.44
CA ARG A 327 -6.22 -13.89 13.95
C ARG A 327 -6.41 -13.01 12.74
N TYR A 328 -5.53 -12.05 12.59
CA TYR A 328 -5.41 -11.31 11.33
C TYR A 328 -5.02 -12.27 10.21
N PHE A 329 -5.36 -11.98 8.98
CA PHE A 329 -5.12 -12.88 7.87
C PHE A 329 -3.66 -12.80 7.32
N ALA A 330 -2.94 -11.71 7.60
CA ALA A 330 -1.53 -11.56 7.28
C ALA A 330 -0.65 -11.63 8.53
N LEU A 331 0.53 -12.25 8.39
CA LEU A 331 1.63 -12.13 9.34
C LEU A 331 2.46 -10.88 9.04
N ALA A 332 2.65 -10.61 7.76
CA ALA A 332 3.29 -9.40 7.23
C ALA A 332 2.89 -9.20 5.77
N HIS A 333 2.95 -7.95 5.31
CA HIS A 333 2.82 -7.64 3.89
C HIS A 333 3.80 -6.55 3.47
N GLY A 334 4.09 -6.48 2.16
CA GLY A 334 4.84 -5.39 1.59
C GLY A 334 4.05 -4.10 1.62
N VAL A 335 4.75 -2.99 1.70
CA VAL A 335 4.17 -1.66 1.70
C VAL A 335 5.05 -0.70 0.91
N GLY A 336 4.43 0.19 0.16
CA GLY A 336 5.13 1.18 -0.66
C GLY A 336 4.20 2.30 -1.05
N MET A 337 3.66 2.30 -2.27
CA MET A 337 2.60 3.24 -2.68
C MET A 337 1.20 2.70 -2.33
N THR A 338 1.09 1.44 -1.98
CA THR A 338 -0.09 0.73 -1.45
C THR A 338 0.41 -0.43 -0.59
N GLY A 339 -0.48 -1.25 -0.01
CA GLY A 339 -0.15 -2.63 0.33
C GLY A 339 0.31 -3.36 -0.94
N GLU A 340 1.46 -4.04 -0.90
CA GLU A 340 2.09 -4.63 -2.08
C GLU A 340 2.78 -5.96 -1.78
N TYR A 341 3.38 -6.58 -2.80
CA TYR A 341 4.19 -7.79 -2.62
C TYR A 341 5.40 -7.54 -1.68
N PRO A 342 5.71 -8.49 -0.73
CA PRO A 342 5.08 -9.79 -0.53
C PRO A 342 3.85 -9.74 0.39
N TYR A 343 3.02 -10.79 0.33
CA TYR A 343 1.94 -11.04 1.28
C TYR A 343 2.22 -12.35 2.00
N ILE A 344 2.57 -12.28 3.28
CA ILE A 344 3.01 -13.44 4.08
C ILE A 344 1.92 -13.78 5.07
N VAL A 345 1.36 -14.98 4.95
CA VAL A 345 0.25 -15.46 5.78
C VAL A 345 0.73 -16.16 7.05
N HIS A 346 -0.17 -16.35 8.01
CA HIS A 346 0.10 -17.17 9.18
C HIS A 346 0.29 -18.65 8.80
N ARG A 347 0.96 -19.40 9.70
CA ARG A 347 1.20 -20.84 9.52
C ARG A 347 -0.07 -21.61 9.23
N GLU A 348 -1.16 -21.28 9.90
CA GLU A 348 -2.47 -21.93 9.77
C GLU A 348 -3.10 -21.76 8.40
N ASP A 349 -2.70 -20.72 7.66
CA ASP A 349 -3.22 -20.40 6.33
C ASP A 349 -2.25 -20.75 5.21
N ASN A 350 -1.01 -21.14 5.55
CA ASN A 350 0.10 -21.23 4.60
C ASN A 350 -0.11 -22.35 3.55
N GLU A 351 -0.70 -23.48 3.91
CA GLU A 351 -0.98 -24.57 2.98
C GLU A 351 -1.97 -24.15 1.88
N ALA A 352 -2.98 -23.34 2.25
CA ALA A 352 -4.04 -22.95 1.32
C ALA A 352 -3.74 -21.67 0.52
N LYS A 353 -2.96 -20.74 1.08
CA LYS A 353 -2.79 -19.37 0.55
C LYS A 353 -1.33 -18.92 0.48
N GLY A 354 -0.42 -19.66 1.09
CA GLY A 354 0.99 -19.27 1.15
C GLY A 354 1.72 -19.51 -0.17
N TYR A 355 2.79 -18.78 -0.34
CA TYR A 355 3.80 -18.98 -1.38
C TYR A 355 5.17 -18.73 -0.77
N ASP A 356 6.23 -19.12 -1.45
CA ASP A 356 7.58 -18.89 -0.95
C ASP A 356 8.28 -17.73 -1.68
N GLY A 357 9.26 -17.18 -1.03
CA GLY A 357 10.10 -16.08 -1.49
C GLY A 357 11.16 -15.80 -0.45
N VAL A 358 11.90 -14.73 -0.65
CA VAL A 358 12.99 -14.33 0.25
C VAL A 358 12.76 -12.88 0.69
N ILE A 359 13.01 -12.61 1.96
CA ILE A 359 13.07 -11.25 2.50
C ILE A 359 14.38 -10.63 2.03
N GLU A 360 14.29 -9.61 1.20
CA GLU A 360 15.45 -8.99 0.55
C GLU A 360 15.73 -7.59 1.14
N PRO A 361 17.00 -7.16 1.16
CA PRO A 361 17.33 -5.76 1.42
C PRO A 361 16.60 -4.84 0.43
N GLY A 362 16.16 -3.69 0.92
CA GLY A 362 15.33 -2.74 0.14
C GLY A 362 13.82 -2.95 0.29
N MET A 363 13.36 -4.05 0.88
CA MET A 363 11.94 -4.24 1.17
C MET A 363 11.48 -3.37 2.33
N THR A 364 10.27 -2.83 2.23
CA THR A 364 9.49 -2.28 3.34
C THR A 364 8.30 -3.18 3.60
N LEU A 365 8.05 -3.49 4.87
CA LEU A 365 7.04 -4.45 5.29
C LEU A 365 6.23 -3.86 6.44
N CYS A 366 4.95 -4.19 6.50
CA CYS A 366 4.13 -4.05 7.68
C CYS A 366 4.12 -5.38 8.44
N ILE A 367 4.33 -5.32 9.74
CA ILE A 367 4.29 -6.48 10.63
C ILE A 367 3.03 -6.40 11.45
N GLU A 368 2.22 -7.44 11.35
CA GLU A 368 0.85 -7.48 11.77
C GLU A 368 0.63 -8.17 13.10
N SER A 369 -0.27 -7.62 13.91
CA SER A 369 -0.76 -8.25 15.14
C SER A 369 -2.21 -7.93 15.37
N TYR A 370 -3.01 -8.95 15.62
CA TYR A 370 -4.37 -8.83 16.12
C TYR A 370 -4.68 -9.93 17.14
N ILE A 371 -5.16 -9.52 18.30
CA ILE A 371 -5.59 -10.42 19.37
C ILE A 371 -7.03 -10.11 19.76
N GLY A 372 -7.95 -11.01 19.41
CA GLY A 372 -9.37 -10.97 19.78
C GLY A 372 -9.86 -12.35 20.16
N HIS A 373 -10.59 -12.47 21.29
CA HIS A 373 -11.09 -13.77 21.77
C HIS A 373 -12.22 -14.27 20.87
N GLU A 374 -12.25 -15.57 20.57
CA GLU A 374 -13.26 -16.18 19.70
C GLU A 374 -14.69 -16.07 20.25
N ALA A 375 -14.85 -16.05 21.57
CA ALA A 375 -16.12 -15.85 22.23
C ALA A 375 -16.65 -14.41 22.19
N GLY A 376 -15.90 -13.45 21.60
CA GLY A 376 -16.26 -12.04 21.54
C GLY A 376 -15.56 -11.20 22.62
N GLY A 377 -16.11 -10.02 22.90
CA GLY A 377 -15.49 -9.00 23.73
C GLY A 377 -14.67 -8.03 22.87
N GLU A 378 -13.71 -7.34 23.47
CA GLU A 378 -12.83 -6.41 22.76
C GLU A 378 -11.64 -7.13 22.14
N GLY A 379 -10.99 -6.48 21.16
CA GLY A 379 -9.76 -6.93 20.51
C GLY A 379 -8.72 -5.81 20.44
N VAL A 380 -7.48 -6.18 20.21
CA VAL A 380 -6.34 -5.27 20.06
C VAL A 380 -5.68 -5.48 18.71
N LYS A 381 -5.57 -4.42 17.92
CA LYS A 381 -4.82 -4.36 16.67
C LYS A 381 -3.58 -3.49 16.89
N LEU A 382 -2.42 -4.03 16.54
CA LEU A 382 -1.14 -3.33 16.51
C LEU A 382 -0.42 -3.67 15.22
N GLU A 383 0.31 -2.71 14.68
CA GLU A 383 1.09 -2.88 13.47
C GLU A 383 2.26 -1.91 13.44
N GLU A 384 3.36 -2.33 12.83
CA GLU A 384 4.55 -1.52 12.62
C GLU A 384 5.10 -1.65 11.21
N GLN A 385 5.43 -0.52 10.62
CA GLN A 385 6.09 -0.46 9.32
C GLN A 385 7.61 -0.48 9.50
N VAL A 386 8.28 -1.39 8.77
CA VAL A 386 9.72 -1.61 8.88
C VAL A 386 10.41 -1.58 7.53
N TYR A 387 11.72 -1.31 7.54
CA TYR A 387 12.59 -1.34 6.36
C TYR A 387 13.74 -2.34 6.55
N VAL A 388 13.92 -3.22 5.58
CA VAL A 388 15.04 -4.15 5.52
C VAL A 388 16.22 -3.45 4.84
N ARG A 389 17.22 -3.07 5.61
CA ARG A 389 18.37 -2.29 5.14
C ARG A 389 19.35 -3.13 4.33
N ASP A 390 20.21 -2.46 3.54
CA ASP A 390 21.27 -3.09 2.75
C ASP A 390 22.28 -3.90 3.60
N ASP A 391 22.46 -3.52 4.87
CA ASP A 391 23.30 -4.27 5.81
C ASP A 391 22.58 -5.48 6.46
N GLY A 392 21.36 -5.78 6.00
CA GLY A 392 20.52 -6.89 6.44
C GLY A 392 19.80 -6.67 7.79
N ARG A 393 20.01 -5.52 8.43
CA ARG A 393 19.29 -5.16 9.66
C ARG A 393 17.90 -4.63 9.35
N VAL A 394 17.02 -4.74 10.30
CA VAL A 394 15.65 -4.21 10.20
C VAL A 394 15.58 -2.87 10.95
N GLU A 395 15.08 -1.85 10.28
CA GLU A 395 14.82 -0.52 10.83
C GLU A 395 13.33 -0.32 10.99
N LEU A 396 12.90 0.10 12.20
CA LEU A 396 11.52 0.52 12.44
C LEU A 396 11.32 1.90 11.80
N LEU A 397 10.29 2.04 10.98
CA LEU A 397 9.96 3.30 10.30
C LEU A 397 8.88 4.10 11.04
N SER A 398 7.87 3.44 11.60
CA SER A 398 6.84 4.03 12.44
C SER A 398 7.38 4.30 13.86
N ASP A 399 7.10 5.45 14.45
CA ASP A 399 7.57 5.84 15.80
C ASP A 399 6.43 6.33 16.69
N TYR A 400 5.19 5.95 16.38
CA TYR A 400 4.05 6.29 17.22
C TYR A 400 4.04 5.45 18.50
N PRO A 401 3.89 6.05 19.70
CA PRO A 401 3.97 5.31 20.95
C PRO A 401 2.82 4.30 21.11
N PHE A 402 3.09 3.23 21.87
CA PHE A 402 2.08 2.31 22.35
C PHE A 402 1.34 2.91 23.56
N GLU A 403 0.10 2.48 23.81
CA GLU A 403 -0.73 2.93 24.94
C GLU A 403 -0.16 2.42 26.29
N ALA A 404 0.47 3.30 27.03
CA ALA A 404 1.18 2.95 28.27
C ALA A 404 0.25 2.37 29.36
N ARG A 405 -1.03 2.84 29.41
CA ARG A 405 -2.03 2.34 30.39
C ARG A 405 -2.42 0.87 30.17
N LEU A 406 -2.17 0.37 28.95
CA LEU A 406 -2.46 -1.02 28.56
C LEU A 406 -1.22 -1.93 28.69
N LEU A 407 0.00 -1.36 28.79
CA LEU A 407 1.26 -2.10 28.99
C LEU A 407 1.69 -2.21 30.47
N ALA A 408 1.09 -1.42 31.37
CA ALA A 408 1.50 -1.30 32.77
C ALA A 408 0.95 -2.43 33.66
#